data_33f79a9421201194731772c157ff29b8
#
_entry.id   33f79a9421201194731772c157ff29b8
#
_cell.length_a   1.000
_cell.length_b   1.000
_cell.length_c   1.000
_cell.angle_alpha   90.00
_cell.angle_beta   90.00
_cell.angle_gamma   90.00
#
_symmetry.space_group_name_H-M   'P 1'
#
loop_
_entity.id
_entity.type
_entity.pdbx_description
1 polymer ?
#
loop_
_entity_poly.entity_id
_entity_poly.type
_entity_poly.pdbx_seq_one_letter_code
_entity_poly.pdbx_strand_id
1 'polypeptide(L)'
;MTQKTLSHNTLSPTEVVQPLLSVIGADLQTPLVTGGTLRYANLDYAASAPALAAVADRVAEVLPYYASVHRGAGYASQVSTALLERSRATVGNFVGARAGDVVVFTRNTTDALNLLAGCLPEWGDVVFLDVEHHANLLPWQRGPHRCVAAASTIEATLTALEDALRDKAAVLVAITGASNVTGEELPVDRVVALAHRYGARVVVDAAQLAPHRRIDLVASGADYVAFSGHKTYAPYGAGVLVGRRDWLDRGTPYLAGGGAVRRVEVDRVEWACAPARHEAGTPNVLGAAALAAACETLRALPEAALEVHEAALRERLVDGLTGIDGVQVHRIFADAPSSIAVVTFTVENVDAGLVAAYLSAEHGIGVRDGQFCAHPLLARLGLSAGAVRASVGVGTRSDDVDRLVTAVRRLVETGPEWTYASVEGRWTPTPDPRPLPSWAGDVAGLAGTSPCIQTGPETHR
;
A
#
# COMPACT_ATOMS: atom_id res chain seq x y z
N MET A 1 -2.07 -0.98 40.66
CA MET A 1 -2.36 -1.40 39.29
C MET A 1 -1.07 -1.70 38.62
N THR A 2 -0.76 -2.96 38.46
CA THR A 2 0.54 -3.51 38.05
C THR A 2 0.66 -3.41 36.53
N GLN A 3 1.59 -2.60 36.02
CA GLN A 3 1.99 -2.62 34.63
C GLN A 3 2.57 -3.98 34.31
N LYS A 4 1.85 -4.77 33.50
CA LYS A 4 2.42 -5.95 32.83
C LYS A 4 3.31 -5.44 31.70
N THR A 5 4.61 -5.43 31.92
CA THR A 5 5.62 -5.37 30.86
C THR A 5 5.43 -6.60 29.98
N LEU A 6 4.86 -6.43 28.80
CA LEU A 6 4.88 -7.43 27.74
C LEU A 6 6.37 -7.58 27.33
N SER A 7 6.98 -8.69 27.68
CA SER A 7 8.25 -9.09 27.10
C SER A 7 8.03 -9.35 25.61
N HIS A 8 8.49 -8.44 24.76
CA HIS A 8 8.58 -8.69 23.34
C HIS A 8 9.57 -9.85 23.15
N ASN A 9 9.03 -10.98 22.73
CA ASN A 9 9.85 -12.11 22.28
C ASN A 9 10.43 -11.68 20.90
N THR A 10 11.51 -10.92 20.89
CA THR A 10 12.26 -10.63 19.67
C THR A 10 13.02 -11.89 19.27
N LEU A 11 12.76 -12.39 18.05
CA LEU A 11 13.56 -13.45 17.47
C LEU A 11 15.01 -12.96 17.33
N SER A 12 15.99 -13.84 17.63
CA SER A 12 17.40 -13.48 17.43
C SER A 12 17.67 -13.21 15.94
N PRO A 13 18.54 -12.25 15.56
CA PRO A 13 18.90 -11.99 14.16
C PRO A 13 19.49 -13.21 13.42
N THR A 14 19.95 -14.23 14.16
CA THR A 14 20.46 -15.50 13.62
C THR A 14 19.40 -16.57 13.46
N GLU A 15 18.19 -16.33 13.95
CA GLU A 15 17.10 -17.30 13.89
C GLU A 15 16.49 -17.38 12.49
N VAL A 16 16.16 -18.61 12.04
CA VAL A 16 15.55 -18.83 10.73
C VAL A 16 14.07 -18.43 10.78
N VAL A 17 13.71 -17.37 10.07
CA VAL A 17 12.32 -16.93 9.94
C VAL A 17 11.68 -17.63 8.77
N GLN A 18 10.61 -18.39 9.04
CA GLN A 18 9.78 -19.06 8.05
C GLN A 18 8.59 -18.18 7.63
N PRO A 19 7.97 -18.42 6.46
CA PRO A 19 6.74 -17.74 6.08
C PRO A 19 5.66 -17.88 7.16
N LEU A 20 5.00 -16.78 7.49
CA LEU A 20 3.91 -16.76 8.45
C LEU A 20 2.61 -17.34 7.84
N LEU A 21 2.37 -17.06 6.55
CA LEU A 21 1.23 -17.54 5.78
C LEU A 21 1.68 -17.97 4.37
N SER A 22 0.95 -18.94 3.81
CA SER A 22 1.17 -19.38 2.42
C SER A 22 0.64 -18.35 1.42
N VAL A 23 1.47 -18.02 0.43
CA VAL A 23 1.12 -17.15 -0.69
C VAL A 23 1.25 -17.88 -2.02
N ILE A 24 0.45 -17.50 -3.00
CA ILE A 24 0.53 -18.04 -4.36
C ILE A 24 1.84 -17.56 -5.01
N GLY A 25 2.57 -18.47 -5.64
CA GLY A 25 3.86 -18.19 -6.28
C GLY A 25 5.06 -18.19 -5.32
N ALA A 26 4.92 -18.68 -4.07
CA ALA A 26 6.02 -18.78 -3.11
C ALA A 26 7.23 -19.59 -3.62
N ASP A 27 6.99 -20.58 -4.49
CA ASP A 27 8.03 -21.47 -5.05
C ASP A 27 8.28 -21.21 -6.54
N LEU A 28 7.87 -20.03 -7.05
CA LEU A 28 8.11 -19.64 -8.44
C LEU A 28 9.61 -19.71 -8.75
N GLN A 29 9.96 -20.46 -9.81
CA GLN A 29 11.32 -20.51 -10.32
C GLN A 29 11.52 -19.42 -11.37
N THR A 30 12.55 -18.59 -11.21
CA THR A 30 12.90 -17.55 -12.15
C THR A 30 14.22 -17.89 -12.86
N PRO A 31 14.30 -17.74 -14.20
CA PRO A 31 15.54 -17.92 -14.93
C PRO A 31 16.53 -16.78 -14.63
N LEU A 32 17.81 -17.11 -14.63
CA LEU A 32 18.90 -16.15 -14.45
C LEU A 32 19.63 -15.89 -15.77
N VAL A 33 20.19 -14.69 -15.94
CA VAL A 33 21.03 -14.36 -17.10
C VAL A 33 22.33 -15.18 -17.15
N THR A 34 22.82 -15.59 -15.98
CA THR A 34 24.00 -16.46 -15.82
C THR A 34 23.70 -17.93 -16.08
N GLY A 35 22.46 -18.26 -16.41
CA GLY A 35 21.98 -19.63 -16.61
C GLY A 35 21.38 -20.27 -15.36
N GLY A 36 20.55 -21.30 -15.60
CA GLY A 36 19.84 -21.98 -14.52
C GLY A 36 18.61 -21.22 -14.03
N THR A 37 18.05 -21.68 -12.91
CA THR A 37 16.87 -21.07 -12.25
C THR A 37 17.08 -21.00 -10.75
N LEU A 38 16.48 -20.02 -10.10
CA LEU A 38 16.38 -19.92 -8.65
C LEU A 38 14.92 -19.69 -8.24
N ARG A 39 14.58 -20.07 -7.01
CA ARG A 39 13.31 -19.63 -6.40
C ARG A 39 13.29 -18.11 -6.33
N TYR A 40 12.25 -17.50 -6.89
CA TYR A 40 12.08 -16.06 -6.86
C TYR A 40 11.93 -15.54 -5.44
N ALA A 41 12.75 -14.57 -5.05
CA ALA A 41 12.61 -13.83 -3.81
C ALA A 41 11.82 -12.55 -4.07
N ASN A 42 10.53 -12.56 -3.76
CA ASN A 42 9.72 -11.35 -3.84
C ASN A 42 9.99 -10.47 -2.62
N LEU A 43 10.67 -9.35 -2.84
CA LEU A 43 10.90 -8.30 -1.84
C LEU A 43 10.30 -6.96 -2.28
N ASP A 44 9.15 -7.01 -3.03
CA ASP A 44 8.39 -5.83 -3.45
C ASP A 44 6.92 -5.88 -3.00
N TYR A 45 6.64 -6.42 -1.81
CA TYR A 45 5.28 -6.51 -1.24
C TYR A 45 4.59 -5.15 -1.10
N ALA A 46 5.34 -4.10 -0.84
CA ALA A 46 4.80 -2.73 -0.71
C ALA A 46 4.27 -2.16 -2.03
N ALA A 47 4.68 -2.67 -3.19
CA ALA A 47 4.08 -2.31 -4.47
C ALA A 47 2.79 -3.09 -4.71
N SER A 48 2.85 -4.43 -4.62
CA SER A 48 1.69 -5.32 -4.71
C SER A 48 2.05 -6.68 -4.09
N ALA A 49 1.23 -7.15 -3.17
CA ALA A 49 1.43 -8.44 -2.52
C ALA A 49 0.85 -9.59 -3.36
N PRO A 50 1.47 -10.78 -3.36
CA PRO A 50 0.88 -11.97 -3.94
C PRO A 50 -0.40 -12.35 -3.19
N ALA A 51 -1.30 -13.09 -3.84
CA ALA A 51 -2.50 -13.59 -3.17
C ALA A 51 -2.12 -14.58 -2.04
N LEU A 52 -2.81 -14.48 -0.88
CA LEU A 52 -2.80 -15.60 0.06
C LEU A 52 -3.41 -16.84 -0.58
N ALA A 53 -2.92 -18.03 -0.24
CA ALA A 53 -3.54 -19.28 -0.67
C ALA A 53 -5.03 -19.34 -0.30
N ALA A 54 -5.39 -18.95 0.93
CA ALA A 54 -6.77 -18.86 1.40
C ALA A 54 -7.65 -17.90 0.57
N VAL A 55 -7.07 -16.84 0.01
CA VAL A 55 -7.78 -15.90 -0.88
C VAL A 55 -8.06 -16.55 -2.24
N ALA A 56 -7.06 -17.23 -2.82
CA ALA A 56 -7.24 -17.95 -4.09
C ALA A 56 -8.30 -19.06 -3.95
N ASP A 57 -8.24 -19.83 -2.87
CA ASP A 57 -9.22 -20.87 -2.54
C ASP A 57 -10.64 -20.30 -2.41
N ARG A 58 -10.81 -19.17 -1.69
CA ARG A 58 -12.11 -18.49 -1.56
C ARG A 58 -12.64 -18.03 -2.92
N VAL A 59 -11.81 -17.46 -3.77
CA VAL A 59 -12.23 -17.04 -5.12
C VAL A 59 -12.68 -18.25 -5.95
N ALA A 60 -11.93 -19.36 -5.92
CA ALA A 60 -12.30 -20.60 -6.60
C ALA A 60 -13.63 -21.17 -6.08
N GLU A 61 -13.85 -21.16 -4.76
CA GLU A 61 -15.08 -21.63 -4.10
C GLU A 61 -16.33 -20.84 -4.54
N VAL A 62 -16.21 -19.51 -4.62
CA VAL A 62 -17.38 -18.63 -4.87
C VAL A 62 -17.65 -18.40 -6.37
N LEU A 63 -16.66 -18.60 -7.22
CA LEU A 63 -16.78 -18.36 -8.67
C LEU A 63 -17.96 -19.08 -9.34
N PRO A 64 -18.31 -20.34 -9.03
CA PRO A 64 -19.48 -21.01 -9.59
C PRO A 64 -20.82 -20.36 -9.25
N TYR A 65 -20.89 -19.56 -8.18
CA TYR A 65 -22.10 -18.85 -7.73
C TYR A 65 -22.17 -17.41 -8.21
N TYR A 66 -21.19 -16.96 -9.00
CA TYR A 66 -21.15 -15.58 -9.47
C TYR A 66 -22.34 -15.26 -10.38
N ALA A 67 -23.08 -14.23 -10.02
CA ALA A 67 -24.22 -13.69 -10.77
C ALA A 67 -24.45 -12.21 -10.44
N SER A 68 -25.52 -11.62 -11.00
CA SER A 68 -25.91 -10.24 -10.68
C SER A 68 -26.20 -10.07 -9.17
N VAL A 69 -26.00 -8.87 -8.65
CA VAL A 69 -26.23 -8.52 -7.24
C VAL A 69 -27.36 -7.52 -7.10
N HIS A 70 -28.09 -7.58 -5.98
CA HIS A 70 -29.19 -6.70 -5.54
C HIS A 70 -30.46 -6.68 -6.40
N ARG A 71 -30.47 -7.24 -7.61
CA ARG A 71 -31.59 -7.09 -8.56
C ARG A 71 -32.13 -8.40 -9.14
N GLY A 72 -31.53 -9.52 -8.82
CA GLY A 72 -31.93 -10.82 -9.35
C GLY A 72 -32.67 -11.65 -8.30
N ALA A 73 -33.76 -12.29 -8.71
CA ALA A 73 -34.49 -13.25 -7.87
C ALA A 73 -33.91 -14.68 -7.95
N GLY A 74 -33.00 -14.95 -8.91
CA GLY A 74 -32.36 -16.24 -9.10
C GLY A 74 -31.46 -16.63 -7.92
N TYR A 75 -31.34 -17.92 -7.64
CA TYR A 75 -30.54 -18.44 -6.54
C TYR A 75 -29.10 -17.90 -6.52
N ALA A 76 -28.37 -17.99 -7.64
CA ALA A 76 -27.01 -17.49 -7.72
C ALA A 76 -26.91 -15.98 -7.46
N SER A 77 -27.91 -15.19 -7.90
CA SER A 77 -27.96 -13.74 -7.61
C SER A 77 -28.14 -13.44 -6.13
N GLN A 78 -28.98 -14.24 -5.44
CA GLN A 78 -29.15 -14.11 -3.99
C GLN A 78 -27.87 -14.48 -3.25
N VAL A 79 -27.17 -15.55 -3.66
CA VAL A 79 -25.88 -15.97 -3.10
C VAL A 79 -24.82 -14.88 -3.32
N SER A 80 -24.69 -14.35 -4.55
CA SER A 80 -23.73 -13.26 -4.86
C SER A 80 -24.03 -12.00 -4.05
N THR A 81 -25.29 -11.65 -3.86
CA THR A 81 -25.69 -10.51 -3.03
C THR A 81 -25.32 -10.73 -1.56
N ALA A 82 -25.65 -11.90 -1.00
CA ALA A 82 -25.28 -12.24 0.37
C ALA A 82 -23.75 -12.25 0.57
N LEU A 83 -22.99 -12.75 -0.41
CA LEU A 83 -21.53 -12.75 -0.38
C LEU A 83 -20.98 -11.33 -0.34
N LEU A 84 -21.47 -10.42 -1.20
CA LEU A 84 -21.02 -9.02 -1.24
C LEU A 84 -21.27 -8.33 0.10
N GLU A 85 -22.49 -8.46 0.67
CA GLU A 85 -22.83 -7.80 1.93
C GLU A 85 -22.10 -8.40 3.13
N ARG A 86 -21.88 -9.72 3.13
CA ARG A 86 -21.03 -10.37 4.14
C ARG A 86 -19.58 -9.89 4.03
N SER A 87 -19.05 -9.76 2.84
CA SER A 87 -17.70 -9.21 2.60
C SER A 87 -17.59 -7.79 3.14
N ARG A 88 -18.61 -6.97 2.96
CA ARG A 88 -18.70 -5.62 3.50
C ARG A 88 -18.63 -5.62 5.04
N ALA A 89 -19.40 -6.48 5.69
CA ALA A 89 -19.37 -6.62 7.14
C ALA A 89 -18.01 -7.11 7.65
N THR A 90 -17.39 -8.07 6.97
CA THR A 90 -16.04 -8.58 7.29
C THR A 90 -14.99 -7.48 7.22
N VAL A 91 -14.97 -6.67 6.15
CA VAL A 91 -14.05 -5.54 5.99
C VAL A 91 -14.28 -4.48 7.07
N GLY A 92 -15.54 -4.16 7.38
CA GLY A 92 -15.87 -3.24 8.47
C GLY A 92 -15.35 -3.73 9.82
N ASN A 93 -15.50 -5.01 10.11
CA ASN A 93 -14.96 -5.64 11.31
C ASN A 93 -13.42 -5.65 11.35
N PHE A 94 -12.77 -5.79 10.20
CA PHE A 94 -11.30 -5.79 10.10
C PHE A 94 -10.70 -4.47 10.56
N VAL A 95 -11.36 -3.35 10.26
CA VAL A 95 -10.89 -2.00 10.64
C VAL A 95 -11.56 -1.44 11.90
N GLY A 96 -12.31 -2.25 12.65
CA GLY A 96 -13.00 -1.79 13.86
C GLY A 96 -14.01 -0.66 13.57
N ALA A 97 -14.80 -0.78 12.50
CA ALA A 97 -15.78 0.23 12.11
C ALA A 97 -16.89 0.39 13.18
N ARG A 98 -17.33 1.64 13.40
CA ARG A 98 -18.44 1.97 14.31
C ARG A 98 -19.78 1.53 13.70
N ALA A 99 -20.79 1.34 14.51
CA ALA A 99 -22.13 0.91 14.08
C ALA A 99 -22.77 1.84 13.01
N GLY A 100 -22.39 3.11 12.95
CA GLY A 100 -22.89 4.09 11.97
C GLY A 100 -22.00 4.28 10.74
N ASP A 101 -20.83 3.66 10.71
CA ASP A 101 -19.90 3.78 9.59
C ASP A 101 -20.39 2.98 8.37
N VAL A 102 -19.91 3.37 7.21
CA VAL A 102 -20.16 2.65 5.95
C VAL A 102 -18.85 2.17 5.36
N VAL A 103 -18.92 1.02 4.69
CA VAL A 103 -17.84 0.47 3.87
C VAL A 103 -18.24 0.66 2.42
N VAL A 104 -17.46 1.37 1.63
CA VAL A 104 -17.65 1.55 0.19
C VAL A 104 -16.54 0.79 -0.53
N PHE A 105 -16.91 -0.16 -1.40
CA PHE A 105 -15.95 -0.82 -2.27
C PHE A 105 -15.54 0.09 -3.42
N THR A 106 -14.23 0.12 -3.67
CA THR A 106 -13.59 0.88 -4.75
C THR A 106 -12.63 -0.04 -5.50
N ARG A 107 -11.93 0.44 -6.52
CA ARG A 107 -10.88 -0.36 -7.18
C ARG A 107 -9.60 -0.44 -6.34
N ASN A 108 -9.26 0.62 -5.62
CA ASN A 108 -8.04 0.74 -4.80
C ASN A 108 -8.12 1.97 -3.88
N THR A 109 -7.06 2.21 -3.09
CA THR A 109 -6.94 3.38 -2.21
C THR A 109 -7.03 4.71 -2.96
N THR A 110 -6.47 4.81 -4.16
CA THR A 110 -6.54 6.03 -4.99
C THR A 110 -7.99 6.40 -5.30
N ASP A 111 -8.82 5.42 -5.68
CA ASP A 111 -10.26 5.63 -5.89
C ASP A 111 -10.96 6.06 -4.60
N ALA A 112 -10.65 5.40 -3.48
CA ALA A 112 -11.24 5.67 -2.17
C ALA A 112 -10.99 7.12 -1.72
N LEU A 113 -9.75 7.61 -1.86
CA LEU A 113 -9.39 8.99 -1.51
C LEU A 113 -9.98 10.02 -2.47
N ASN A 114 -10.05 9.72 -3.78
CA ASN A 114 -10.74 10.56 -4.76
C ASN A 114 -12.25 10.63 -4.52
N LEU A 115 -12.87 9.52 -4.12
CA LEU A 115 -14.28 9.48 -3.72
C LEU A 115 -14.51 10.40 -2.50
N LEU A 116 -13.70 10.27 -1.45
CA LEU A 116 -13.81 11.10 -0.26
C LEU A 116 -13.62 12.59 -0.61
N ALA A 117 -12.67 12.93 -1.48
CA ALA A 117 -12.46 14.31 -1.94
C ALA A 117 -13.71 14.92 -2.60
N GLY A 118 -14.50 14.10 -3.32
CA GLY A 118 -15.79 14.51 -3.89
C GLY A 118 -16.95 14.64 -2.87
N CYS A 119 -16.70 14.26 -1.62
CA CYS A 119 -17.70 14.28 -0.55
C CYS A 119 -17.43 15.32 0.53
N LEU A 120 -16.35 16.08 0.41
CA LEU A 120 -15.96 17.08 1.42
C LEU A 120 -16.97 18.25 1.46
N PRO A 121 -17.18 18.84 2.65
CA PRO A 121 -17.87 20.12 2.75
C PRO A 121 -17.13 21.24 2.00
N GLU A 122 -17.84 22.20 1.43
CA GLU A 122 -17.25 23.31 0.66
C GLU A 122 -16.48 24.32 1.51
N TRP A 123 -16.59 24.23 2.84
CA TRP A 123 -15.89 25.13 3.78
C TRP A 123 -14.62 24.51 4.33
N GLY A 124 -13.56 25.26 4.37
CA GLY A 124 -12.29 24.88 4.99
C GLY A 124 -11.36 24.07 4.08
N ASP A 125 -10.13 23.94 4.54
CA ASP A 125 -9.04 23.32 3.79
C ASP A 125 -8.88 21.84 4.15
N VAL A 126 -8.21 21.09 3.25
CA VAL A 126 -7.59 19.81 3.61
C VAL A 126 -6.12 20.05 3.96
N VAL A 127 -5.68 19.53 5.10
CA VAL A 127 -4.28 19.57 5.53
C VAL A 127 -3.66 18.19 5.35
N PHE A 128 -2.47 18.14 4.75
CA PHE A 128 -1.69 16.91 4.58
C PHE A 128 -0.19 17.18 4.70
N LEU A 129 0.62 16.12 4.83
CA LEU A 129 2.07 16.23 4.95
C LEU A 129 2.77 16.11 3.58
N ASP A 130 3.96 16.69 3.43
CA ASP A 130 4.79 16.55 2.23
C ASP A 130 5.42 15.16 2.05
N VAL A 131 5.17 14.26 2.98
CA VAL A 131 5.64 12.86 2.95
C VAL A 131 4.60 11.87 2.41
N GLU A 132 3.43 12.36 1.99
CA GLU A 132 2.32 11.54 1.51
C GLU A 132 2.61 10.90 0.14
N HIS A 133 2.06 9.69 -0.06
CA HIS A 133 1.95 9.08 -1.38
C HIS A 133 1.08 9.95 -2.30
N HIS A 134 1.34 9.97 -3.61
CA HIS A 134 0.56 10.75 -4.59
C HIS A 134 -0.96 10.54 -4.46
N ALA A 135 -1.41 9.33 -4.11
CA ALA A 135 -2.83 9.04 -3.91
C ALA A 135 -3.45 9.82 -2.75
N ASN A 136 -2.65 10.17 -1.72
CA ASN A 136 -3.07 10.94 -0.55
C ASN A 136 -2.60 12.40 -0.60
N LEU A 137 -2.17 12.86 -1.77
CA LEU A 137 -1.73 14.23 -2.03
C LEU A 137 -2.59 14.88 -3.13
N LEU A 138 -2.65 14.24 -4.31
CA LEU A 138 -3.23 14.84 -5.51
C LEU A 138 -4.75 15.09 -5.45
N PRO A 139 -5.59 14.24 -4.83
CA PRO A 139 -7.02 14.49 -4.75
C PRO A 139 -7.36 15.79 -4.02
N TRP A 140 -6.59 16.14 -3.00
CA TRP A 140 -6.81 17.33 -2.17
C TRP A 140 -6.45 18.63 -2.88
N GLN A 141 -5.53 18.59 -3.84
CA GLN A 141 -5.15 19.75 -4.64
C GLN A 141 -6.24 20.27 -5.58
N ARG A 142 -7.36 19.55 -5.71
CA ARG A 142 -8.53 20.01 -6.47
C ARG A 142 -9.35 21.08 -5.75
N GLY A 143 -9.16 21.25 -4.46
CA GLY A 143 -9.84 22.23 -3.62
C GLY A 143 -8.87 23.00 -2.73
N PRO A 144 -9.38 23.79 -1.80
CA PRO A 144 -8.55 24.46 -0.80
C PRO A 144 -7.75 23.44 0.03
N HIS A 145 -6.44 23.63 0.07
CA HIS A 145 -5.55 22.70 0.76
C HIS A 145 -4.30 23.40 1.30
N ARG A 146 -3.64 22.75 2.26
CA ARG A 146 -2.34 23.16 2.80
C ARG A 146 -1.46 21.94 2.99
N CYS A 147 -0.27 22.00 2.42
CA CYS A 147 0.78 21.01 2.65
C CYS A 147 1.65 21.46 3.81
N VAL A 148 1.77 20.66 4.83
CA VAL A 148 2.65 20.90 5.98
C VAL A 148 3.95 20.12 5.77
N ALA A 149 5.07 20.80 5.83
CA ALA A 149 6.38 20.15 5.76
C ALA A 149 6.61 19.31 7.02
N ALA A 150 6.82 18.03 6.86
CA ALA A 150 7.21 17.16 7.97
C ALA A 150 8.59 17.59 8.50
N ALA A 151 8.83 17.56 9.79
CA ALA A 151 10.15 17.81 10.38
C ALA A 151 11.01 16.54 10.39
N SER A 152 12.22 16.61 10.93
CA SER A 152 13.10 15.44 11.09
C SER A 152 12.68 14.52 12.25
N THR A 153 11.67 14.92 13.02
CA THR A 153 11.10 14.15 14.13
C THR A 153 9.58 14.17 14.06
N ILE A 154 8.94 13.14 14.57
CA ILE A 154 7.47 13.07 14.72
C ILE A 154 6.97 14.20 15.63
N GLU A 155 7.65 14.45 16.75
CA GLU A 155 7.25 15.49 17.69
C GLU A 155 7.21 16.89 17.03
N ALA A 156 8.26 17.25 16.30
CA ALA A 156 8.30 18.51 15.58
C ALA A 156 7.28 18.58 14.43
N THR A 157 7.00 17.46 13.78
CA THR A 157 5.97 17.34 12.73
C THR A 157 4.57 17.57 13.30
N LEU A 158 4.27 16.98 14.46
CA LEU A 158 2.99 17.21 15.15
C LEU A 158 2.84 18.67 15.59
N THR A 159 3.92 19.31 16.02
CA THR A 159 3.93 20.76 16.35
C THR A 159 3.62 21.58 15.10
N ALA A 160 4.27 21.32 13.98
CA ALA A 160 4.01 22.03 12.72
C ALA A 160 2.56 21.81 12.22
N LEU A 161 2.01 20.60 12.39
CA LEU A 161 0.62 20.31 12.08
C LEU A 161 -0.33 21.09 12.99
N GLU A 162 -0.04 21.18 14.30
CA GLU A 162 -0.83 21.96 15.25
C GLU A 162 -0.83 23.45 14.91
N ASP A 163 0.31 24.01 14.58
CA ASP A 163 0.44 25.42 14.18
C ASP A 163 -0.38 25.70 12.91
N ALA A 164 -0.34 24.81 11.93
CA ALA A 164 -1.15 24.94 10.72
C ALA A 164 -2.65 24.90 11.01
N LEU A 165 -3.11 24.03 11.91
CA LEU A 165 -4.52 23.91 12.29
C LEU A 165 -4.99 25.09 13.15
N ARG A 166 -4.12 25.67 13.96
CA ARG A 166 -4.39 26.86 14.77
C ARG A 166 -4.51 28.11 13.91
N ASP A 167 -3.66 28.24 12.89
CA ASP A 167 -3.64 29.40 11.99
C ASP A 167 -4.94 29.51 11.18
N LYS A 168 -5.44 28.40 10.66
CA LYS A 168 -6.64 28.37 9.84
C LYS A 168 -7.42 27.06 10.00
N ALA A 169 -8.75 27.16 10.09
CA ALA A 169 -9.62 25.99 10.15
C ALA A 169 -9.41 25.04 8.98
N ALA A 170 -9.45 23.74 9.26
CA ALA A 170 -9.43 22.68 8.28
C ALA A 170 -10.68 21.81 8.45
N VAL A 171 -11.16 21.19 7.36
CA VAL A 171 -12.25 20.20 7.43
C VAL A 171 -11.69 18.79 7.60
N LEU A 172 -10.51 18.54 7.04
CA LEU A 172 -9.89 17.23 6.99
C LEU A 172 -8.38 17.34 7.16
N VAL A 173 -7.82 16.44 7.95
CA VAL A 173 -6.40 16.10 7.96
C VAL A 173 -6.24 14.74 7.27
N ALA A 174 -5.42 14.68 6.22
CA ALA A 174 -5.16 13.46 5.47
C ALA A 174 -3.71 13.01 5.72
N ILE A 175 -3.55 11.82 6.31
CA ILE A 175 -2.24 11.27 6.66
C ILE A 175 -2.07 9.83 6.21
N THR A 176 -0.84 9.45 5.87
CA THR A 176 -0.48 8.05 5.76
C THR A 176 -0.34 7.41 7.14
N GLY A 177 -0.83 6.18 7.31
CA GLY A 177 -0.61 5.42 8.54
C GLY A 177 0.81 4.88 8.66
N ALA A 178 1.41 4.53 7.51
CA ALA A 178 2.81 4.11 7.40
C ALA A 178 3.39 4.51 6.04
N SER A 179 4.64 4.97 6.03
CA SER A 179 5.32 5.42 4.82
C SER A 179 5.53 4.27 3.83
N ASN A 180 5.13 4.46 2.57
CA ASN A 180 5.43 3.52 1.50
C ASN A 180 6.90 3.58 1.03
N VAL A 181 7.69 4.51 1.55
CA VAL A 181 9.11 4.69 1.22
C VAL A 181 9.98 4.08 2.31
N THR A 182 9.81 4.48 3.56
CA THR A 182 10.71 4.12 4.67
C THR A 182 10.09 3.15 5.68
N GLY A 183 8.77 2.92 5.58
CA GLY A 183 8.04 2.04 6.48
C GLY A 183 7.68 2.67 7.82
N GLU A 184 8.15 3.87 8.13
CA GLU A 184 7.90 4.53 9.42
C GLU A 184 6.41 4.81 9.62
N GLU A 185 5.93 4.51 10.83
CA GLU A 185 4.54 4.68 11.23
C GLU A 185 4.33 6.05 11.86
N LEU A 186 3.23 6.73 11.49
CA LEU A 186 2.78 7.93 12.18
C LEU A 186 1.86 7.56 13.36
N PRO A 187 1.92 8.30 14.48
CA PRO A 187 1.04 8.06 15.63
C PRO A 187 -0.38 8.57 15.33
N VAL A 188 -1.18 7.73 14.66
CA VAL A 188 -2.52 8.07 14.16
C VAL A 188 -3.42 8.61 15.26
N ASP A 189 -3.42 8.01 16.44
CA ASP A 189 -4.20 8.43 17.61
C ASP A 189 -3.87 9.87 18.06
N ARG A 190 -2.59 10.23 18.05
CA ARG A 190 -2.13 11.58 18.40
C ARG A 190 -2.54 12.61 17.34
N VAL A 191 -2.42 12.26 16.05
CA VAL A 191 -2.87 13.12 14.95
C VAL A 191 -4.38 13.31 15.02
N VAL A 192 -5.14 12.25 15.27
CA VAL A 192 -6.61 12.33 15.43
C VAL A 192 -6.99 13.22 16.61
N ALA A 193 -6.40 13.01 17.78
CA ALA A 193 -6.66 13.84 18.95
C ALA A 193 -6.33 15.31 18.69
N LEU A 194 -5.25 15.57 17.96
CA LEU A 194 -4.84 16.92 17.56
C LEU A 194 -5.87 17.53 16.59
N ALA A 195 -6.19 16.87 15.50
CA ALA A 195 -7.11 17.36 14.48
C ALA A 195 -8.52 17.66 15.06
N HIS A 196 -9.03 16.75 15.89
CA HIS A 196 -10.34 16.90 16.52
C HIS A 196 -10.41 18.09 17.47
N ARG A 197 -9.31 18.47 18.16
CA ARG A 197 -9.27 19.70 18.97
C ARG A 197 -9.55 20.97 18.15
N TYR A 198 -9.20 20.95 16.87
CA TYR A 198 -9.43 22.06 15.93
C TYR A 198 -10.63 21.84 15.01
N GLY A 199 -11.47 20.82 15.29
CA GLY A 199 -12.70 20.54 14.56
C GLY A 199 -12.51 19.89 13.20
N ALA A 200 -11.29 19.45 12.84
CA ALA A 200 -11.00 18.75 11.62
C ALA A 200 -11.20 17.24 11.78
N ARG A 201 -11.74 16.58 10.76
CA ARG A 201 -11.76 15.10 10.67
C ARG A 201 -10.42 14.56 10.18
N VAL A 202 -10.21 13.24 10.34
CA VAL A 202 -8.99 12.57 9.88
C VAL A 202 -9.34 11.43 8.94
N VAL A 203 -8.66 11.39 7.79
CA VAL A 203 -8.57 10.19 6.94
C VAL A 203 -7.17 9.60 7.03
N VAL A 204 -7.11 8.29 7.24
CA VAL A 204 -5.86 7.53 7.24
C VAL A 204 -5.73 6.79 5.90
N ASP A 205 -4.73 7.14 5.11
CA ASP A 205 -4.26 6.26 4.04
C ASP A 205 -3.55 5.06 4.69
N ALA A 206 -4.26 3.96 4.74
CA ALA A 206 -3.79 2.71 5.33
C ALA A 206 -3.29 1.71 4.27
N ALA A 207 -2.97 2.18 3.05
CA ALA A 207 -2.51 1.30 1.98
C ALA A 207 -1.29 0.45 2.38
N GLN A 208 -0.39 1.04 3.18
CA GLN A 208 0.75 0.32 3.73
C GLN A 208 0.52 -0.17 5.16
N LEU A 209 -0.42 0.42 5.91
CA LEU A 209 -0.68 0.03 7.29
C LEU A 209 -1.54 -1.25 7.37
N ALA A 210 -2.60 -1.36 6.55
CA ALA A 210 -3.58 -2.45 6.61
C ALA A 210 -2.99 -3.87 6.45
N PRO A 211 -1.99 -4.13 5.57
CA PRO A 211 -1.36 -5.45 5.48
C PRO A 211 -0.44 -5.80 6.65
N HIS A 212 -0.06 -4.83 7.50
CA HIS A 212 1.01 -4.95 8.49
C HIS A 212 0.57 -4.75 9.94
N ARG A 213 -0.51 -3.99 10.17
CA ARG A 213 -0.98 -3.61 11.52
C ARG A 213 -2.48 -3.75 11.65
N ARG A 214 -2.91 -4.01 12.86
CA ARG A 214 -4.33 -3.94 13.21
C ARG A 214 -4.79 -2.48 13.17
N ILE A 215 -5.92 -2.25 12.51
CA ILE A 215 -6.58 -0.95 12.45
C ILE A 215 -7.86 -1.03 13.27
N ASP A 216 -8.12 0.00 14.07
CA ASP A 216 -9.35 0.12 14.84
C ASP A 216 -9.82 1.58 14.82
N LEU A 217 -10.90 1.84 14.07
CA LEU A 217 -11.49 3.17 13.95
C LEU A 217 -12.12 3.66 15.25
N VAL A 218 -12.56 2.74 16.12
CA VAL A 218 -13.09 3.10 17.44
C VAL A 218 -11.95 3.52 18.35
N ALA A 219 -10.90 2.72 18.43
CA ALA A 219 -9.77 2.98 19.33
C ALA A 219 -8.95 4.21 18.90
N SER A 220 -8.64 4.36 17.61
CA SER A 220 -7.87 5.50 17.09
C SER A 220 -8.69 6.78 17.00
N GLY A 221 -10.02 6.69 16.92
CA GLY A 221 -10.90 7.81 16.67
C GLY A 221 -10.89 8.34 15.23
N ALA A 222 -10.11 7.78 14.31
CA ALA A 222 -10.05 8.22 12.92
C ALA A 222 -11.44 8.19 12.27
N ASP A 223 -11.73 9.18 11.42
CA ASP A 223 -13.05 9.34 10.82
C ASP A 223 -13.22 8.49 9.57
N TYR A 224 -12.12 8.32 8.82
CA TYR A 224 -12.06 7.52 7.61
C TYR A 224 -10.76 6.73 7.53
N VAL A 225 -10.82 5.57 6.88
CA VAL A 225 -9.66 4.77 6.50
C VAL A 225 -9.83 4.28 5.06
N ALA A 226 -8.75 4.27 4.29
CA ALA A 226 -8.71 3.77 2.92
C ALA A 226 -7.56 2.79 2.73
N PHE A 227 -7.80 1.65 2.05
CA PHE A 227 -6.74 0.70 1.70
C PHE A 227 -7.10 -0.12 0.46
N SER A 228 -6.10 -0.85 -0.07
CA SER A 228 -6.18 -1.61 -1.32
C SER A 228 -6.00 -3.10 -1.08
N GLY A 229 -6.84 -3.91 -1.73
CA GLY A 229 -6.74 -5.36 -1.67
C GLY A 229 -5.41 -5.89 -2.24
N HIS A 230 -4.90 -5.31 -3.34
CA HIS A 230 -3.67 -5.79 -3.97
C HIS A 230 -2.41 -5.64 -3.08
N LYS A 231 -2.44 -4.82 -2.03
CA LYS A 231 -1.39 -4.75 -1.01
C LYS A 231 -1.72 -5.62 0.20
N THR A 232 -3.01 -5.85 0.43
CA THR A 232 -3.53 -6.69 1.52
C THR A 232 -3.79 -8.12 1.01
N TYR A 233 -2.88 -8.66 0.22
CA TYR A 233 -2.86 -10.06 -0.28
C TYR A 233 -4.09 -10.50 -1.07
N ALA A 234 -4.87 -9.56 -1.63
CA ALA A 234 -6.05 -9.83 -2.45
C ALA A 234 -5.98 -9.07 -3.79
N PRO A 235 -5.16 -9.49 -4.77
CA PRO A 235 -4.91 -8.80 -6.03
C PRO A 235 -6.05 -8.97 -7.05
N TYR A 236 -7.30 -8.74 -6.63
CA TYR A 236 -8.51 -8.93 -7.46
C TYR A 236 -9.25 -7.61 -7.74
N GLY A 237 -8.54 -6.48 -7.72
CA GLY A 237 -9.07 -5.19 -8.12
C GLY A 237 -10.14 -4.62 -7.18
N ALA A 238 -10.00 -4.84 -5.88
CA ALA A 238 -10.83 -4.23 -4.85
C ALA A 238 -10.00 -3.39 -3.89
N GLY A 239 -10.58 -2.28 -3.45
CA GLY A 239 -10.14 -1.44 -2.35
C GLY A 239 -11.36 -0.95 -1.59
N VAL A 240 -11.16 -0.18 -0.54
CA VAL A 240 -12.26 0.31 0.30
C VAL A 240 -11.99 1.70 0.85
N LEU A 241 -13.10 2.42 1.06
CA LEU A 241 -13.22 3.55 1.96
C LEU A 241 -14.16 3.13 3.08
N VAL A 242 -13.71 3.25 4.34
CA VAL A 242 -14.54 2.96 5.52
C VAL A 242 -14.60 4.18 6.41
N GLY A 243 -15.77 4.56 6.88
CA GLY A 243 -15.90 5.67 7.82
C GLY A 243 -17.29 6.29 7.89
N ARG A 244 -17.35 7.51 8.39
CA ARG A 244 -18.59 8.22 8.70
C ARG A 244 -19.49 8.41 7.49
N ARG A 245 -20.77 8.15 7.70
CA ARG A 245 -21.81 8.15 6.66
C ARG A 245 -22.15 9.56 6.15
N ASP A 246 -22.17 10.56 7.01
CA ASP A 246 -22.82 11.85 6.76
C ASP A 246 -22.28 12.63 5.56
N TRP A 247 -20.95 12.66 5.36
CA TRP A 247 -20.36 13.27 4.16
C TRP A 247 -20.62 12.40 2.93
N LEU A 248 -20.52 11.08 3.08
CA LEU A 248 -20.75 10.14 1.98
C LEU A 248 -22.20 10.17 1.48
N ASP A 249 -23.18 10.41 2.36
CA ASP A 249 -24.59 10.55 1.95
C ASP A 249 -24.89 11.89 1.25
N ARG A 250 -24.13 12.95 1.53
CA ARG A 250 -24.33 14.28 0.95
C ARG A 250 -23.47 14.54 -0.28
N GLY A 251 -22.31 13.90 -0.36
CA GLY A 251 -21.35 14.13 -1.43
C GLY A 251 -21.86 13.75 -2.81
N THR A 252 -21.20 14.26 -3.83
CA THR A 252 -21.46 13.88 -5.22
C THR A 252 -21.19 12.37 -5.38
N PRO A 253 -22.11 11.61 -6.03
CA PRO A 253 -21.84 10.21 -6.35
C PRO A 253 -20.52 10.05 -7.07
N TYR A 254 -19.68 9.10 -6.62
CA TYR A 254 -18.37 8.88 -7.25
C TYR A 254 -18.51 8.50 -8.73
N LEU A 255 -19.48 7.64 -9.04
CA LEU A 255 -19.87 7.29 -10.39
C LEU A 255 -21.39 7.44 -10.51
N ALA A 256 -21.85 8.08 -11.58
CA ALA A 256 -23.26 8.20 -11.90
C ALA A 256 -23.70 7.00 -12.74
N GLY A 257 -24.64 6.20 -12.25
CA GLY A 257 -25.10 5.01 -12.98
C GLY A 257 -26.13 4.20 -12.24
N GLY A 258 -26.56 3.11 -12.86
CA GLY A 258 -27.49 2.17 -12.26
C GLY A 258 -26.93 1.56 -10.97
N GLY A 259 -27.73 1.48 -9.92
CA GLY A 259 -27.34 1.04 -8.57
C GLY A 259 -27.17 2.18 -7.58
N ALA A 260 -26.67 3.33 -8.03
CA ALA A 260 -26.46 4.50 -7.18
C ALA A 260 -27.73 5.36 -7.00
N VAL A 261 -28.85 4.99 -7.60
CA VAL A 261 -30.07 5.79 -7.66
C VAL A 261 -31.26 5.06 -7.02
N ARG A 262 -32.16 5.82 -6.40
CA ARG A 262 -33.48 5.36 -5.97
C ARG A 262 -34.52 5.52 -7.09
N ARG A 263 -34.48 6.69 -7.74
CA ARG A 263 -35.39 7.02 -8.84
C ARG A 263 -34.67 7.91 -9.86
N VAL A 264 -34.97 7.69 -11.14
CA VAL A 264 -34.47 8.52 -12.24
C VAL A 264 -35.66 8.93 -13.11
N GLU A 265 -35.77 10.23 -13.38
CA GLU A 265 -36.59 10.83 -14.38
C GLU A 265 -35.68 11.55 -15.39
N VAL A 266 -36.21 11.98 -16.54
CA VAL A 266 -35.37 12.63 -17.56
C VAL A 266 -34.60 13.83 -16.99
N ASP A 267 -35.28 14.64 -16.17
CA ASP A 267 -34.74 15.89 -15.64
C ASP A 267 -34.45 15.87 -14.14
N ARG A 268 -34.61 14.69 -13.49
CA ARG A 268 -34.47 14.56 -12.03
C ARG A 268 -33.90 13.22 -11.62
N VAL A 269 -32.98 13.25 -10.68
CA VAL A 269 -32.40 12.06 -10.08
C VAL A 269 -32.55 12.12 -8.57
N GLU A 270 -33.04 11.03 -7.98
CA GLU A 270 -32.98 10.77 -6.54
C GLU A 270 -31.91 9.74 -6.29
N TRP A 271 -30.82 10.17 -5.67
CA TRP A 271 -29.67 9.32 -5.36
C TRP A 271 -29.95 8.41 -4.16
N ALA A 272 -29.36 7.22 -4.17
CA ALA A 272 -29.32 6.34 -3.01
C ALA A 272 -28.45 6.93 -1.89
N CYS A 273 -28.53 6.36 -0.70
CA CYS A 273 -27.56 6.60 0.38
C CYS A 273 -26.28 5.77 0.16
N ALA A 274 -25.19 6.15 0.83
CA ALA A 274 -23.98 5.33 0.87
C ALA A 274 -24.27 3.97 1.57
N PRO A 275 -23.65 2.86 1.15
CA PRO A 275 -22.58 2.78 0.14
C PRO A 275 -23.07 2.80 -1.31
N ALA A 276 -24.34 2.42 -1.59
CA ALA A 276 -24.89 2.27 -2.93
C ALA A 276 -24.72 3.54 -3.80
N ARG A 277 -24.82 4.73 -3.19
CA ARG A 277 -24.58 6.03 -3.84
C ARG A 277 -23.26 6.10 -4.61
N HIS A 278 -22.25 5.38 -4.16
CA HIS A 278 -20.87 5.43 -4.71
C HIS A 278 -20.46 4.16 -5.46
N GLU A 279 -21.31 3.12 -5.45
CA GLU A 279 -21.04 1.82 -6.08
C GLU A 279 -21.93 1.61 -7.31
N ALA A 280 -21.91 2.56 -8.25
CA ALA A 280 -22.68 2.43 -9.49
C ALA A 280 -22.12 1.31 -10.39
N GLY A 281 -23.04 0.71 -11.16
CA GLY A 281 -22.72 -0.42 -12.04
C GLY A 281 -22.82 -1.77 -11.32
N THR A 282 -22.21 -2.79 -11.89
CA THR A 282 -22.09 -4.12 -11.25
C THR A 282 -20.86 -4.12 -10.37
N PRO A 283 -21.01 -4.34 -9.04
CA PRO A 283 -19.87 -4.38 -8.13
C PRO A 283 -18.91 -5.55 -8.43
N ASN A 284 -17.64 -5.37 -8.07
CA ASN A 284 -16.64 -6.43 -8.13
C ASN A 284 -16.81 -7.42 -6.96
N VAL A 285 -17.77 -8.33 -7.10
CA VAL A 285 -18.13 -9.32 -6.04
C VAL A 285 -16.95 -10.21 -5.69
N LEU A 286 -16.22 -10.69 -6.72
CA LEU A 286 -15.07 -11.58 -6.50
C LEU A 286 -13.92 -10.84 -5.80
N GLY A 287 -13.67 -9.59 -6.19
CA GLY A 287 -12.69 -8.76 -5.51
C GLY A 287 -13.06 -8.43 -4.05
N ALA A 288 -14.34 -8.18 -3.78
CA ALA A 288 -14.84 -7.97 -2.42
C ALA A 288 -14.70 -9.23 -1.56
N ALA A 289 -15.04 -10.40 -2.11
CA ALA A 289 -14.88 -11.69 -1.43
C ALA A 289 -13.40 -12.02 -1.17
N ALA A 290 -12.53 -11.75 -2.16
CA ALA A 290 -11.08 -11.90 -2.02
C ALA A 290 -10.52 -11.02 -0.90
N LEU A 291 -10.90 -9.73 -0.87
CA LEU A 291 -10.47 -8.79 0.17
C LEU A 291 -10.97 -9.22 1.56
N ALA A 292 -12.24 -9.66 1.66
CA ALA A 292 -12.78 -10.17 2.90
C ALA A 292 -12.02 -11.40 3.40
N ALA A 293 -11.69 -12.36 2.51
CA ALA A 293 -10.89 -13.54 2.86
C ALA A 293 -9.49 -13.17 3.36
N ALA A 294 -8.84 -12.17 2.76
CA ALA A 294 -7.56 -11.66 3.25
C ALA A 294 -7.70 -11.03 4.65
N CYS A 295 -8.71 -10.19 4.86
CA CYS A 295 -9.01 -9.58 6.15
C CYS A 295 -9.29 -10.63 7.24
N GLU A 296 -10.08 -11.66 6.94
CA GLU A 296 -10.36 -12.78 7.85
C GLU A 296 -9.05 -13.52 8.21
N THR A 297 -8.23 -13.85 7.22
CA THR A 297 -6.98 -14.59 7.42
C THR A 297 -5.98 -13.81 8.26
N LEU A 298 -5.76 -12.52 7.96
CA LEU A 298 -4.85 -11.67 8.73
C LEU A 298 -5.34 -11.46 10.16
N ARG A 299 -6.66 -11.28 10.35
CA ARG A 299 -7.25 -11.10 11.67
C ARG A 299 -7.18 -12.37 12.54
N ALA A 300 -7.18 -13.53 11.92
CA ALA A 300 -7.08 -14.83 12.61
C ALA A 300 -5.67 -15.13 13.14
N LEU A 301 -4.65 -14.38 12.70
CA LEU A 301 -3.30 -14.52 13.23
C LEU A 301 -3.28 -14.23 14.75
N PRO A 302 -2.44 -14.94 15.51
CA PRO A 302 -2.19 -14.59 16.90
C PRO A 302 -1.81 -13.12 17.05
N GLU A 303 -2.14 -12.53 18.19
CA GLU A 303 -1.76 -11.16 18.49
C GLU A 303 -0.23 -11.01 18.42
N ALA A 304 0.23 -9.93 17.82
CA ALA A 304 1.64 -9.61 17.56
C ALA A 304 2.40 -10.59 16.63
N ALA A 305 1.84 -11.70 16.17
CA ALA A 305 2.58 -12.66 15.33
C ALA A 305 3.10 -12.02 14.03
N LEU A 306 2.28 -11.17 13.39
CA LEU A 306 2.66 -10.44 12.18
C LEU A 306 3.78 -9.44 12.47
N GLU A 307 3.66 -8.67 13.56
CA GLU A 307 4.65 -7.67 13.96
C GLU A 307 6.00 -8.30 14.31
N VAL A 308 5.99 -9.42 15.04
CA VAL A 308 7.21 -10.17 15.40
C VAL A 308 7.90 -10.72 14.14
N HIS A 309 7.13 -11.33 13.23
CA HIS A 309 7.65 -11.84 11.96
C HIS A 309 8.32 -10.74 11.12
N GLU A 310 7.63 -9.63 10.96
CA GLU A 310 8.11 -8.50 10.16
C GLU A 310 9.28 -7.77 10.80
N ALA A 311 9.25 -7.59 12.13
CA ALA A 311 10.35 -6.95 12.85
C ALA A 311 11.65 -7.74 12.69
N ALA A 312 11.60 -9.07 12.83
CA ALA A 312 12.76 -9.93 12.66
C ALA A 312 13.36 -9.85 11.24
N LEU A 313 12.50 -9.87 10.21
CA LEU A 313 12.96 -9.75 8.82
C LEU A 313 13.49 -8.34 8.51
N ARG A 314 12.82 -7.30 9.03
CA ARG A 314 13.24 -5.91 8.84
C ARG A 314 14.58 -5.63 9.53
N GLU A 315 14.75 -6.04 10.77
CA GLU A 315 16.01 -5.89 11.52
C GLU A 315 17.15 -6.56 10.75
N ARG A 316 16.97 -7.82 10.34
CA ARG A 316 17.94 -8.56 9.53
C ARG A 316 18.31 -7.84 8.22
N LEU A 317 17.31 -7.24 7.54
CA LEU A 317 17.54 -6.48 6.32
C LEU A 317 18.31 -5.18 6.58
N VAL A 318 17.92 -4.42 7.60
CA VAL A 318 18.57 -3.14 7.96
C VAL A 318 20.01 -3.39 8.41
N ASP A 319 20.24 -4.34 9.33
CA ASP A 319 21.56 -4.66 9.84
C ASP A 319 22.48 -5.18 8.74
N GLY A 320 21.94 -6.06 7.88
CA GLY A 320 22.68 -6.59 6.74
C GLY A 320 23.11 -5.51 5.75
N LEU A 321 22.22 -4.57 5.42
CA LEU A 321 22.50 -3.47 4.48
C LEU A 321 23.42 -2.42 5.09
N THR A 322 23.21 -2.00 6.33
CA THR A 322 24.07 -1.02 7.01
C THR A 322 25.47 -1.53 7.29
N GLY A 323 25.66 -2.84 7.30
CA GLY A 323 26.98 -3.51 7.40
C GLY A 323 27.73 -3.59 6.07
N ILE A 324 27.31 -2.89 5.01
CA ILE A 324 27.99 -2.83 3.70
C ILE A 324 28.48 -1.41 3.47
N ASP A 325 29.78 -1.23 3.29
CA ASP A 325 30.37 0.07 3.00
C ASP A 325 29.76 0.65 1.70
N GLY A 326 29.40 1.93 1.73
CA GLY A 326 28.76 2.60 0.58
C GLY A 326 27.25 2.33 0.43
N VAL A 327 26.62 1.57 1.35
CA VAL A 327 25.16 1.41 1.38
C VAL A 327 24.55 2.28 2.48
N GLN A 328 23.55 3.08 2.13
CA GLN A 328 22.84 3.93 3.06
C GLN A 328 21.37 3.54 3.13
N VAL A 329 20.87 3.25 4.34
CA VAL A 329 19.44 3.08 4.65
C VAL A 329 18.84 4.43 5.04
N HIS A 330 17.68 4.76 4.45
CA HIS A 330 17.05 6.07 4.60
C HIS A 330 15.88 6.04 5.59
N ARG A 331 15.70 7.14 6.32
CA ARG A 331 14.62 7.39 7.29
C ARG A 331 14.09 8.82 7.14
N ILE A 332 12.82 9.01 7.54
CA ILE A 332 12.19 10.34 7.62
C ILE A 332 12.39 10.92 9.02
N PHE A 333 12.06 10.13 10.05
CA PHE A 333 11.97 10.59 11.44
C PHE A 333 13.04 9.91 12.32
N ALA A 334 13.79 10.74 13.05
CA ALA A 334 14.81 10.23 13.97
C ALA A 334 14.20 9.54 15.21
N ASP A 335 12.98 9.93 15.58
CA ASP A 335 12.24 9.46 16.76
C ASP A 335 11.07 8.50 16.45
N ALA A 336 11.00 7.93 15.23
CA ALA A 336 9.95 6.99 14.89
C ALA A 336 10.01 5.75 15.81
N PRO A 337 8.93 5.46 16.56
CA PRO A 337 8.92 4.38 17.53
C PRO A 337 8.79 3.00 16.89
N SER A 338 8.22 2.94 15.68
CA SER A 338 7.96 1.71 14.95
C SER A 338 8.04 1.93 13.44
N SER A 339 8.22 0.83 12.72
CA SER A 339 8.20 0.80 11.26
C SER A 339 7.68 -0.56 10.79
N ILE A 340 6.89 -0.54 9.73
CA ILE A 340 6.56 -1.75 8.99
C ILE A 340 7.78 -2.24 8.20
N ALA A 341 7.71 -3.43 7.66
CA ALA A 341 8.85 -4.09 7.00
C ALA A 341 9.11 -3.57 5.56
N VAL A 342 9.30 -2.26 5.44
CA VAL A 342 9.68 -1.54 4.22
C VAL A 342 10.97 -0.80 4.49
N VAL A 343 11.98 -1.01 3.63
CA VAL A 343 13.33 -0.43 3.77
C VAL A 343 13.76 0.17 2.44
N THR A 344 14.08 1.46 2.45
CA THR A 344 14.66 2.16 1.30
C THR A 344 16.14 2.38 1.52
N PHE A 345 16.93 2.07 0.51
CA PHE A 345 18.38 2.22 0.53
C PHE A 345 18.94 2.71 -0.79
N THR A 346 20.16 3.23 -0.74
CA THR A 346 20.98 3.59 -1.91
C THR A 346 22.33 2.91 -1.83
N VAL A 347 22.95 2.67 -2.98
CA VAL A 347 24.33 2.21 -3.12
C VAL A 347 25.14 3.36 -3.72
N GLU A 348 26.22 3.73 -3.10
CA GLU A 348 27.06 4.85 -3.51
C GLU A 348 27.57 4.66 -4.94
N ASN A 349 27.42 5.68 -5.78
CA ASN A 349 27.83 5.71 -7.18
C ASN A 349 27.18 4.63 -8.09
N VAL A 350 26.09 3.99 -7.64
CA VAL A 350 25.34 3.00 -8.44
C VAL A 350 23.90 3.47 -8.60
N ASP A 351 23.42 3.50 -9.85
CA ASP A 351 22.04 3.86 -10.17
C ASP A 351 21.05 2.83 -9.57
N ALA A 352 19.97 3.32 -8.98
CA ALA A 352 18.97 2.46 -8.33
C ALA A 352 18.33 1.44 -9.28
N GLY A 353 18.11 1.84 -10.55
CA GLY A 353 17.60 0.94 -11.58
C GLY A 353 18.61 -0.15 -11.96
N LEU A 354 19.91 0.15 -11.95
CA LEU A 354 20.95 -0.85 -12.16
C LEU A 354 20.97 -1.86 -11.01
N VAL A 355 20.88 -1.40 -9.75
CA VAL A 355 20.79 -2.29 -8.58
C VAL A 355 19.59 -3.24 -8.73
N ALA A 356 18.42 -2.71 -9.06
CA ALA A 356 17.21 -3.53 -9.22
C ALA A 356 17.32 -4.53 -10.37
N ALA A 357 17.86 -4.10 -11.53
CA ALA A 357 18.07 -4.96 -12.69
C ALA A 357 19.06 -6.10 -12.37
N TYR A 358 20.17 -5.79 -11.70
CA TYR A 358 21.17 -6.74 -11.25
C TYR A 358 20.56 -7.79 -10.29
N LEU A 359 19.86 -7.32 -9.24
CA LEU A 359 19.22 -8.21 -8.26
C LEU A 359 18.22 -9.17 -8.92
N SER A 360 17.47 -8.68 -9.90
CA SER A 360 16.52 -9.51 -10.65
C SER A 360 17.22 -10.50 -11.56
N ALA A 361 18.19 -10.04 -12.35
CA ALA A 361 18.76 -10.80 -13.45
C ALA A 361 19.77 -11.85 -13.00
N GLU A 362 20.62 -11.55 -12.03
CA GLU A 362 21.66 -12.45 -11.56
C GLU A 362 21.28 -13.22 -10.29
N HIS A 363 20.33 -12.70 -9.49
CA HIS A 363 20.02 -13.27 -8.18
C HIS A 363 18.54 -13.69 -7.99
N GLY A 364 17.66 -13.45 -8.98
CA GLY A 364 16.25 -13.81 -8.92
C GLY A 364 15.50 -13.10 -7.78
N ILE A 365 15.84 -11.84 -7.51
CA ILE A 365 15.27 -11.03 -6.43
C ILE A 365 14.47 -9.89 -7.03
N GLY A 366 13.19 -9.75 -6.66
CA GLY A 366 12.35 -8.61 -7.03
C GLY A 366 12.35 -7.54 -5.95
N VAL A 367 12.75 -6.34 -6.31
CA VAL A 367 12.66 -5.11 -5.50
C VAL A 367 12.05 -3.99 -6.33
N ARG A 368 11.75 -2.86 -5.71
CA ARG A 368 11.30 -1.65 -6.41
C ARG A 368 12.43 -0.64 -6.49
N ASP A 369 12.58 0.00 -7.66
CA ASP A 369 13.45 1.15 -7.87
C ASP A 369 12.67 2.42 -8.23
N GLY A 370 13.31 3.59 -8.14
CA GLY A 370 12.80 4.89 -8.57
C GLY A 370 12.21 5.73 -7.44
N GLN A 371 11.12 6.46 -7.71
CA GLN A 371 10.59 7.51 -6.83
C GLN A 371 9.32 7.10 -6.06
N PHE A 372 8.84 5.85 -6.16
CA PHE A 372 7.79 5.22 -5.35
C PHE A 372 6.46 6.00 -5.27
N CYS A 373 6.14 6.83 -6.27
CA CYS A 373 4.99 7.75 -6.24
C CYS A 373 4.97 8.68 -5.01
N ALA A 374 6.15 9.11 -4.55
CA ALA A 374 6.36 9.98 -3.40
C ALA A 374 7.47 11.02 -3.70
N HIS A 375 7.36 11.71 -4.83
CA HIS A 375 8.37 12.64 -5.33
C HIS A 375 8.76 13.72 -4.30
N PRO A 376 7.82 14.37 -3.59
CA PRO A 376 8.19 15.36 -2.57
C PRO A 376 9.03 14.76 -1.45
N LEU A 377 8.69 13.56 -0.98
CA LEU A 377 9.45 12.87 0.06
C LEU A 377 10.87 12.51 -0.43
N LEU A 378 10.99 11.95 -1.65
CA LEU A 378 12.31 11.61 -2.20
C LEU A 378 13.19 12.87 -2.38
N ALA A 379 12.62 13.98 -2.86
CA ALA A 379 13.33 15.26 -2.97
C ALA A 379 13.81 15.74 -1.59
N ARG A 380 12.97 15.66 -0.57
CA ARG A 380 13.28 15.99 0.82
C ARG A 380 14.44 15.16 1.38
N LEU A 381 14.49 13.85 1.05
CA LEU A 381 15.58 12.95 1.46
C LEU A 381 16.85 13.11 0.62
N GLY A 382 16.86 14.00 -0.39
CA GLY A 382 17.99 14.15 -1.32
C GLY A 382 18.08 13.03 -2.36
N LEU A 383 17.00 12.28 -2.58
CA LEU A 383 16.92 11.09 -3.42
C LEU A 383 16.14 11.33 -4.71
N SER A 384 16.21 12.53 -5.28
CA SER A 384 15.48 12.88 -6.52
C SER A 384 15.86 12.00 -7.73
N ALA A 385 17.05 11.41 -7.73
CA ALA A 385 17.46 10.41 -8.72
C ALA A 385 16.80 9.03 -8.54
N GLY A 386 16.11 8.82 -7.42
CA GLY A 386 15.51 7.55 -7.04
C GLY A 386 16.33 6.77 -6.02
N ALA A 387 15.75 5.68 -5.53
CA ALA A 387 16.35 4.75 -4.56
C ALA A 387 15.87 3.33 -4.83
N VAL A 388 16.40 2.35 -4.11
CA VAL A 388 15.91 0.98 -4.08
C VAL A 388 15.09 0.76 -2.83
N ARG A 389 13.94 0.11 -2.96
CA ARG A 389 13.09 -0.26 -1.84
C ARG A 389 12.90 -1.76 -1.80
N ALA A 390 13.30 -2.38 -0.70
CA ALA A 390 12.98 -3.76 -0.36
C ALA A 390 11.83 -3.77 0.66
N SER A 391 10.87 -4.67 0.47
CA SER A 391 9.74 -4.84 1.37
C SER A 391 9.35 -6.29 1.51
N VAL A 392 9.13 -6.72 2.74
CA VAL A 392 8.77 -8.10 3.08
C VAL A 392 7.31 -8.20 3.48
N GLY A 393 6.78 -9.41 3.52
CA GLY A 393 5.42 -9.69 3.94
C GLY A 393 5.30 -11.10 4.52
N VAL A 394 4.06 -11.56 4.74
CA VAL A 394 3.75 -12.83 5.43
C VAL A 394 4.34 -14.08 4.77
N GLY A 395 4.66 -14.02 3.47
CA GLY A 395 5.27 -15.13 2.72
C GLY A 395 6.79 -15.08 2.63
N THR A 396 7.45 -14.07 3.19
CA THR A 396 8.89 -13.88 3.11
C THR A 396 9.64 -14.77 4.10
N ARG A 397 10.80 -15.26 3.69
CA ARG A 397 11.73 -16.09 4.50
C ARG A 397 12.99 -15.28 4.80
N SER A 398 13.69 -15.66 5.87
CA SER A 398 14.98 -15.04 6.19
C SER A 398 16.04 -15.24 5.10
N ASP A 399 16.04 -16.38 4.40
CA ASP A 399 16.96 -16.65 3.28
C ASP A 399 16.73 -15.75 2.06
N ASP A 400 15.52 -15.20 1.88
CA ASP A 400 15.26 -14.18 0.86
C ASP A 400 16.01 -12.86 1.18
N VAL A 401 15.97 -12.46 2.45
CA VAL A 401 16.66 -11.28 2.95
C VAL A 401 18.18 -11.46 2.88
N ASP A 402 18.69 -12.63 3.32
CA ASP A 402 20.12 -12.94 3.28
C ASP A 402 20.68 -12.92 1.86
N ARG A 403 19.90 -13.44 0.91
CA ARG A 403 20.26 -13.42 -0.51
C ARG A 403 20.37 -12.00 -1.03
N LEU A 404 19.42 -11.11 -0.68
CA LEU A 404 19.49 -9.70 -1.05
C LEU A 404 20.74 -9.03 -0.48
N VAL A 405 21.00 -9.19 0.83
CA VAL A 405 22.18 -8.59 1.48
C VAL A 405 23.47 -9.10 0.84
N THR A 406 23.55 -10.41 0.58
CA THR A 406 24.73 -11.03 -0.08
C THR A 406 24.92 -10.49 -1.50
N ALA A 407 23.83 -10.35 -2.27
CA ALA A 407 23.89 -9.82 -3.62
C ALA A 407 24.32 -8.34 -3.65
N VAL A 408 23.77 -7.50 -2.75
CA VAL A 408 24.16 -6.09 -2.65
C VAL A 408 25.63 -5.96 -2.25
N ARG A 409 26.11 -6.75 -1.29
CA ARG A 409 27.53 -6.78 -0.90
C ARG A 409 28.42 -7.12 -2.09
N ARG A 410 28.07 -8.16 -2.85
CA ARG A 410 28.82 -8.57 -4.03
C ARG A 410 28.84 -7.47 -5.10
N LEU A 411 27.69 -6.79 -5.33
CA LEU A 411 27.62 -5.66 -6.25
C LEU A 411 28.63 -4.56 -5.88
N VAL A 412 28.72 -4.23 -4.58
CA VAL A 412 29.65 -3.20 -4.08
C VAL A 412 31.13 -3.65 -4.20
N GLU A 413 31.43 -4.90 -3.87
CA GLU A 413 32.80 -5.41 -3.83
C GLU A 413 33.38 -5.73 -5.22
N THR A 414 32.55 -6.27 -6.13
CA THR A 414 33.06 -6.84 -7.39
C THR A 414 32.33 -6.33 -8.64
N GLY A 415 31.19 -5.63 -8.45
CA GLY A 415 30.31 -5.26 -9.57
C GLY A 415 29.47 -6.45 -10.09
N PRO A 416 28.64 -6.21 -11.13
CA PRO A 416 27.83 -7.24 -11.75
C PRO A 416 28.68 -8.20 -12.61
N GLU A 417 28.25 -9.46 -12.73
CA GLU A 417 28.86 -10.44 -13.63
C GLU A 417 28.38 -10.27 -15.09
N TRP A 418 27.16 -9.73 -15.27
CA TRP A 418 26.55 -9.54 -16.57
C TRP A 418 26.68 -8.09 -17.04
N THR A 419 26.47 -7.86 -18.34
CA THR A 419 26.45 -6.51 -18.91
C THR A 419 25.05 -5.92 -18.83
N TYR A 420 24.94 -4.65 -18.46
CA TYR A 420 23.68 -3.93 -18.38
C TYR A 420 23.75 -2.66 -19.25
N ALA A 421 22.63 -2.32 -19.88
CA ALA A 421 22.46 -1.08 -20.62
C ALA A 421 21.20 -0.34 -20.16
N SER A 422 21.28 0.99 -20.14
CA SER A 422 20.10 1.83 -19.94
C SER A 422 19.44 2.11 -21.28
N VAL A 423 18.21 1.60 -21.45
CA VAL A 423 17.40 1.82 -22.64
C VAL A 423 16.17 2.62 -22.21
N GLU A 424 15.97 3.80 -22.78
CA GLU A 424 14.86 4.70 -22.42
C GLU A 424 14.72 4.94 -20.90
N GLY A 425 15.84 5.10 -20.21
CA GLY A 425 15.88 5.32 -18.75
C GLY A 425 15.64 4.06 -17.90
N ARG A 426 15.61 2.87 -18.50
CA ARG A 426 15.52 1.59 -17.79
C ARG A 426 16.79 0.77 -17.94
N TRP A 427 17.30 0.27 -16.83
CA TRP A 427 18.42 -0.67 -16.84
C TRP A 427 17.92 -2.09 -17.17
N THR A 428 18.55 -2.73 -18.15
CA THR A 428 18.25 -4.09 -18.58
C THR A 428 19.54 -4.88 -18.80
N PRO A 429 19.58 -6.19 -18.51
CA PRO A 429 20.70 -7.03 -18.90
C PRO A 429 20.79 -7.09 -20.43
N THR A 430 22.01 -7.07 -20.96
CA THR A 430 22.24 -7.02 -22.41
C THR A 430 23.33 -8.02 -22.82
N PRO A 431 22.97 -9.08 -23.58
CA PRO A 431 21.61 -9.48 -23.93
C PRO A 431 20.81 -10.03 -22.75
N ASP A 432 19.47 -10.04 -22.83
CA ASP A 432 18.63 -10.79 -21.86
C ASP A 432 18.20 -12.13 -22.48
N PRO A 433 18.87 -13.24 -22.13
CA PRO A 433 18.54 -14.57 -22.63
C PRO A 433 17.41 -15.26 -21.89
N ARG A 434 16.83 -14.64 -20.85
CA ARG A 434 15.84 -15.28 -19.97
C ARG A 434 14.52 -15.50 -20.74
N PRO A 435 13.99 -16.74 -20.79
CA PRO A 435 12.73 -17.01 -21.44
C PRO A 435 11.56 -16.40 -20.65
N LEU A 436 10.60 -15.85 -21.35
CA LEU A 436 9.31 -15.46 -20.78
C LEU A 436 8.31 -16.61 -20.93
N PRO A 437 7.28 -16.68 -20.06
CA PRO A 437 6.17 -17.58 -20.24
C PRO A 437 5.51 -17.36 -21.61
N SER A 438 5.16 -18.43 -22.30
CA SER A 438 4.62 -18.38 -23.68
C SER A 438 3.38 -17.47 -23.84
N TRP A 439 2.58 -17.35 -22.78
CA TRP A 439 1.39 -16.49 -22.76
C TRP A 439 1.73 -15.00 -22.53
N ALA A 440 2.95 -14.66 -22.10
CA ALA A 440 3.36 -13.26 -21.87
C ALA A 440 3.72 -12.52 -23.17
N GLY A 441 3.93 -13.26 -24.28
CA GLY A 441 4.34 -12.68 -25.55
C GLY A 441 5.73 -12.05 -25.52
N ASP A 442 6.05 -11.24 -26.50
CA ASP A 442 7.28 -10.45 -26.52
C ASP A 442 7.11 -9.16 -25.69
N VAL A 443 7.58 -9.20 -24.46
CA VAL A 443 7.52 -8.05 -23.54
C VAL A 443 8.63 -7.03 -23.81
N ALA A 444 9.62 -7.35 -24.61
CA ALA A 444 10.71 -6.43 -24.95
C ALA A 444 10.20 -5.13 -25.60
N GLY A 445 9.12 -5.21 -26.40
CA GLY A 445 8.45 -4.04 -26.98
C GLY A 445 7.60 -3.22 -26.01
N LEU A 446 7.27 -3.75 -24.82
CA LEU A 446 6.44 -3.06 -23.81
C LEU A 446 7.28 -2.35 -22.74
N ALA A 447 8.57 -2.58 -22.74
CA ALA A 447 9.48 -2.02 -21.71
C ALA A 447 9.54 -0.49 -21.71
N GLY A 448 9.23 0.19 -22.85
CA GLY A 448 9.25 1.64 -23.01
C GLY A 448 8.02 2.39 -22.49
N THR A 449 6.96 1.74 -22.03
CA THR A 449 5.66 2.38 -21.75
C THR A 449 5.42 2.71 -20.27
N SER A 450 6.43 2.73 -19.40
CA SER A 450 6.22 3.12 -17.99
C SER A 450 5.98 4.63 -17.87
N PRO A 451 4.81 5.07 -17.35
CA PRO A 451 4.51 6.49 -17.18
C PRO A 451 5.37 7.19 -16.12
N CYS A 452 6.18 6.44 -15.38
CA CYS A 452 7.08 6.96 -14.34
C CYS A 452 8.52 7.19 -14.83
N ILE A 453 8.81 6.98 -16.12
CA ILE A 453 10.12 7.31 -16.68
C ILE A 453 10.10 8.81 -17.03
N GLN A 454 10.86 9.61 -16.31
CA GLN A 454 11.12 11.01 -16.69
C GLN A 454 11.98 11.01 -17.96
N THR A 455 11.38 11.33 -19.10
CA THR A 455 12.13 12.02 -20.16
C THR A 455 12.57 13.35 -19.57
N GLY A 456 13.87 13.68 -19.72
CA GLY A 456 14.51 14.86 -19.10
C GLY A 456 13.75 16.19 -19.33
N PRO A 457 14.20 17.30 -18.72
CA PRO A 457 13.42 18.53 -18.65
C PRO A 457 13.02 19.01 -20.05
N GLU A 458 11.71 18.96 -20.34
CA GLU A 458 11.15 19.73 -21.44
C GLU A 458 11.36 21.20 -21.10
N THR A 459 12.24 21.85 -21.85
CA THR A 459 12.39 23.30 -21.80
C THR A 459 11.10 23.92 -22.33
N HIS A 460 10.20 24.27 -21.43
CA HIS A 460 9.09 25.16 -21.76
C HIS A 460 9.68 26.53 -22.18
N ARG A 461 9.51 26.87 -23.47
CA ARG A 461 9.60 28.24 -23.97
C ARG A 461 8.29 28.97 -23.70
#